data_691890affca2bb381a353d341cd5dc14
#
_entry.id   691890affca2bb381a353d341cd5dc14
#
_cell.length_a   1.000
_cell.length_b   1.000
_cell.length_c   1.000
_cell.angle_alpha   90.00
_cell.angle_beta   90.00
_cell.angle_gamma   90.00
#
_symmetry.space_group_name_H-M   'P 1'
#
loop_
_entity.id
_entity.type
_entity.pdbx_description
1 polymer ?
#
loop_
_entity_poly.entity_id
_entity_poly.type
_entity_poly.pdbx_seq_one_letter_code
_entity_poly.pdbx_strand_id
1 'polypeptide(L)'
;PQSAPGVWAAQPIPAGVSVVPPCWIGPGAELGEGSLIGPHAILEEGARVGRRSLVQRSILMAGAAVGDRCTLYGAILCRSSTAKNGAVLNEGAVLGAESAAGEGSVLLERVKVWPGRESAAGARLTASLIHGGSRGGLFFGDGGVVRGELGEELSPEALMALGSALGAEGKVGLGWAGG
;
A
#
# COMPACT_ATOMS: atom_id res chain seq x y z
N PRO A 1 29.27 -2.56 -7.66
CA PRO A 1 30.21 -3.58 -7.19
C PRO A 1 29.47 -4.64 -6.37
N GLN A 2 29.90 -5.88 -6.48
CA GLN A 2 29.34 -6.98 -5.70
C GLN A 2 29.92 -6.89 -4.29
N SER A 3 29.05 -6.69 -3.29
CA SER A 3 29.47 -6.56 -1.89
C SER A 3 29.72 -7.90 -1.21
N ALA A 4 29.06 -8.97 -1.67
CA ALA A 4 29.23 -10.37 -1.30
C ALA A 4 28.67 -11.25 -2.43
N PRO A 5 28.95 -12.56 -2.46
CA PRO A 5 28.38 -13.45 -3.48
C PRO A 5 26.85 -13.33 -3.53
N GLY A 6 26.32 -12.89 -4.69
CA GLY A 6 24.88 -12.67 -4.89
C GLY A 6 24.30 -11.40 -4.27
N VAL A 7 25.12 -10.52 -3.71
CA VAL A 7 24.68 -9.21 -3.20
C VAL A 7 25.33 -8.10 -4.02
N TRP A 8 24.52 -7.33 -4.72
CA TRP A 8 24.96 -6.14 -5.44
C TRP A 8 24.44 -4.91 -4.72
N ALA A 9 25.33 -4.14 -4.11
CA ALA A 9 25.00 -2.91 -3.43
C ALA A 9 25.85 -1.75 -3.99
N ALA A 10 25.20 -0.64 -4.29
CA ALA A 10 25.88 0.56 -4.79
C ALA A 10 26.67 1.29 -3.69
N GLN A 11 26.36 0.99 -2.42
CA GLN A 11 26.97 1.59 -1.23
C GLN A 11 27.16 0.54 -0.12
N PRO A 12 27.98 0.81 0.89
CA PRO A 12 28.16 -0.08 2.03
C PRO A 12 26.83 -0.35 2.75
N ILE A 13 26.60 -1.60 3.14
CA ILE A 13 25.42 -1.98 3.92
C ILE A 13 25.64 -1.54 5.36
N PRO A 14 24.70 -0.79 5.98
CA PRO A 14 24.83 -0.33 7.36
C PRO A 14 24.97 -1.50 8.35
N ALA A 15 25.68 -1.26 9.45
CA ALA A 15 25.73 -2.21 10.55
C ALA A 15 24.32 -2.47 11.11
N GLY A 16 24.06 -3.71 11.51
CA GLY A 16 22.75 -4.12 12.03
C GLY A 16 21.69 -4.44 10.99
N VAL A 17 22.01 -4.33 9.69
CA VAL A 17 21.13 -4.79 8.58
C VAL A 17 21.58 -6.18 8.14
N SER A 18 20.64 -7.10 8.04
CA SER A 18 20.85 -8.45 7.51
C SER A 18 20.48 -8.49 6.03
N VAL A 19 21.36 -9.03 5.20
CA VAL A 19 21.12 -9.17 3.75
C VAL A 19 21.30 -10.62 3.34
N VAL A 20 20.26 -11.18 2.72
CA VAL A 20 20.24 -12.56 2.21
C VAL A 20 20.24 -12.55 0.68
N PRO A 21 21.26 -13.15 0.04
CA PRO A 21 21.33 -13.20 -1.42
C PRO A 21 20.25 -14.11 -2.04
N PRO A 22 19.90 -13.93 -3.32
CA PRO A 22 20.34 -12.83 -4.16
C PRO A 22 19.56 -11.56 -3.90
N CYS A 23 20.23 -10.40 -3.94
CA CYS A 23 19.56 -9.09 -3.85
C CYS A 23 20.35 -7.99 -4.55
N TRP A 24 19.64 -6.94 -4.94
CA TRP A 24 20.20 -5.73 -5.53
C TRP A 24 19.75 -4.49 -4.74
N ILE A 25 20.73 -3.68 -4.35
CA ILE A 25 20.51 -2.46 -3.55
C ILE A 25 21.11 -1.29 -4.31
N GLY A 26 20.24 -0.44 -4.81
CA GLY A 26 20.56 0.72 -5.63
C GLY A 26 21.21 1.86 -4.88
N PRO A 27 21.68 2.88 -5.61
CA PRO A 27 22.32 4.05 -5.03
C PRO A 27 21.33 4.85 -4.16
N GLY A 28 21.84 5.43 -3.07
CA GLY A 28 21.00 6.23 -2.17
C GLY A 28 19.93 5.45 -1.40
N ALA A 29 19.97 4.11 -1.43
CA ALA A 29 19.04 3.31 -0.64
C ALA A 29 19.36 3.44 0.85
N GLU A 30 18.34 3.69 1.67
CA GLU A 30 18.46 3.80 3.13
C GLU A 30 17.90 2.55 3.80
N LEU A 31 18.69 1.92 4.67
CA LEU A 31 18.30 0.67 5.34
C LEU A 31 18.36 0.86 6.84
N GLY A 32 17.25 0.66 7.52
CA GLY A 32 17.13 0.77 8.97
C GLY A 32 17.67 -0.43 9.72
N GLU A 33 18.18 -0.17 10.92
CA GLU A 33 18.74 -1.18 11.82
C GLU A 33 17.75 -2.31 12.11
N GLY A 34 18.23 -3.54 12.15
CA GLY A 34 17.42 -4.72 12.41
C GLY A 34 16.56 -5.16 11.23
N SER A 35 16.63 -4.49 10.08
CA SER A 35 15.93 -4.93 8.88
C SER A 35 16.60 -6.14 8.22
N LEU A 36 15.78 -6.94 7.53
CA LEU A 36 16.22 -8.09 6.75
C LEU A 36 15.81 -7.89 5.30
N ILE A 37 16.79 -7.87 4.41
CA ILE A 37 16.63 -7.65 2.97
C ILE A 37 16.98 -8.94 2.23
N GLY A 38 16.07 -9.42 1.40
CA GLY A 38 16.27 -10.63 0.62
C GLY A 38 15.70 -11.89 1.29
N PRO A 39 15.78 -13.05 0.63
CA PRO A 39 16.32 -13.22 -0.73
C PRO A 39 15.41 -12.62 -1.81
N HIS A 40 15.96 -12.44 -3.01
CA HIS A 40 15.25 -11.95 -4.19
C HIS A 40 14.60 -10.57 -3.96
N ALA A 41 15.30 -9.66 -3.30
CA ALA A 41 14.87 -8.28 -3.12
C ALA A 41 15.61 -7.36 -4.10
N ILE A 42 14.85 -6.42 -4.68
CA ILE A 42 15.38 -5.36 -5.54
C ILE A 42 14.96 -4.03 -4.94
N LEU A 43 15.93 -3.23 -4.56
CA LEU A 43 15.74 -1.88 -4.05
C LEU A 43 16.35 -0.90 -5.06
N GLU A 44 15.51 -0.11 -5.72
CA GLU A 44 15.96 0.90 -6.68
C GLU A 44 16.50 2.15 -5.97
N GLU A 45 16.93 3.12 -6.77
CA GLU A 45 17.52 4.37 -6.32
C GLU A 45 16.65 5.09 -5.29
N GLY A 46 17.24 5.49 -4.18
CA GLY A 46 16.55 6.23 -3.12
C GLY A 46 15.46 5.45 -2.39
N ALA A 47 15.38 4.13 -2.58
CA ALA A 47 14.43 3.29 -1.83
C ALA A 47 14.79 3.30 -0.34
N ARG A 48 13.77 3.36 0.52
CA ARG A 48 13.96 3.41 1.97
C ARG A 48 13.28 2.23 2.66
N VAL A 49 13.99 1.61 3.58
CA VAL A 49 13.45 0.54 4.44
C VAL A 49 13.69 0.92 5.89
N GLY A 50 12.63 1.03 6.66
CA GLY A 50 12.66 1.34 8.09
C GLY A 50 13.19 0.20 8.94
N ARG A 51 13.29 0.46 10.23
CA ARG A 51 13.88 -0.45 11.22
C ARG A 51 13.04 -1.71 11.39
N ARG A 52 13.71 -2.85 11.63
CA ARG A 52 13.07 -4.15 11.94
C ARG A 52 12.03 -4.56 10.90
N SER A 53 12.24 -4.16 9.64
CA SER A 53 11.35 -4.49 8.54
C SER A 53 11.90 -5.64 7.72
N LEU A 54 11.00 -6.45 7.18
CA LEU A 54 11.31 -7.61 6.38
C LEU A 54 10.94 -7.33 4.93
N VAL A 55 11.89 -7.44 4.01
CA VAL A 55 11.67 -7.26 2.57
C VAL A 55 12.21 -8.48 1.83
N GLN A 56 11.31 -9.39 1.45
CA GLN A 56 11.65 -10.63 0.75
C GLN A 56 10.88 -10.73 -0.56
N ARG A 57 11.55 -11.25 -1.62
CA ARG A 57 10.97 -11.47 -2.95
C ARG A 57 10.22 -10.25 -3.51
N SER A 58 10.64 -9.07 -3.11
CA SER A 58 9.91 -7.82 -3.32
C SER A 58 10.74 -6.82 -4.11
N ILE A 59 10.04 -5.94 -4.81
CA ILE A 59 10.65 -4.87 -5.61
C ILE A 59 10.20 -3.54 -5.03
N LEU A 60 11.17 -2.72 -4.65
CA LEU A 60 10.98 -1.33 -4.26
C LEU A 60 11.53 -0.46 -5.38
N MET A 61 10.64 0.17 -6.15
CA MET A 61 11.04 1.09 -7.21
C MET A 61 11.60 2.41 -6.64
N ALA A 62 12.12 3.26 -7.51
CA ALA A 62 12.78 4.50 -7.14
C ALA A 62 11.94 5.35 -6.16
N GLY A 63 12.56 5.74 -5.04
CA GLY A 63 11.93 6.54 -4.00
C GLY A 63 10.84 5.85 -3.19
N ALA A 64 10.57 4.56 -3.41
CA ALA A 64 9.62 3.82 -2.60
C ALA A 64 10.09 3.72 -1.13
N ALA A 65 9.14 3.82 -0.19
CA ALA A 65 9.44 3.82 1.23
C ALA A 65 8.69 2.73 1.99
N VAL A 66 9.41 2.04 2.83
CA VAL A 66 8.89 1.07 3.79
C VAL A 66 9.18 1.60 5.19
N GLY A 67 8.16 1.76 6.00
CA GLY A 67 8.27 2.20 7.39
C GLY A 67 8.88 1.14 8.31
N ASP A 68 8.81 1.40 9.61
CA ASP A 68 9.30 0.50 10.64
C ASP A 68 8.38 -0.71 10.83
N ARG A 69 8.95 -1.87 11.14
CA ARG A 69 8.23 -3.10 11.47
C ARG A 69 7.25 -3.55 10.38
N CYS A 70 7.55 -3.25 9.14
CA CYS A 70 6.79 -3.73 7.99
C CYS A 70 7.20 -5.13 7.57
N THR A 71 6.28 -5.85 6.95
CA THR A 71 6.56 -7.15 6.34
C THR A 71 6.12 -7.14 4.89
N LEU A 72 7.08 -7.30 3.99
CA LEU A 72 6.85 -7.41 2.55
C LEU A 72 7.29 -8.77 2.08
N TYR A 73 6.38 -9.51 1.49
CA TYR A 73 6.66 -10.81 0.90
C TYR A 73 6.06 -10.90 -0.50
N GLY A 74 6.91 -10.94 -1.53
CA GLY A 74 6.47 -11.01 -2.93
C GLY A 74 5.68 -9.78 -3.40
N ALA A 75 5.94 -8.62 -2.82
CA ALA A 75 5.22 -7.37 -3.10
C ALA A 75 5.99 -6.45 -4.04
N ILE A 76 5.27 -5.56 -4.71
CA ILE A 76 5.85 -4.51 -5.56
C ILE A 76 5.39 -3.16 -5.05
N LEU A 77 6.35 -2.31 -4.72
CA LEU A 77 6.15 -0.91 -4.40
C LEU A 77 6.61 -0.07 -5.60
N CYS A 78 5.66 0.55 -6.29
CA CYS A 78 5.95 1.44 -7.41
C CYS A 78 6.59 2.75 -6.92
N ARG A 79 7.00 3.61 -7.85
CA ARG A 79 7.72 4.85 -7.56
C ARG A 79 7.01 5.70 -6.51
N SER A 80 7.78 6.18 -5.54
CA SER A 80 7.31 7.06 -4.47
C SER A 80 6.13 6.54 -3.67
N SER A 81 5.83 5.24 -3.74
CA SER A 81 4.80 4.62 -2.91
C SER A 81 5.32 4.33 -1.51
N THR A 82 4.43 4.24 -0.53
CA THR A 82 4.81 4.11 0.87
C THR A 82 4.03 2.99 1.56
N ALA A 83 4.72 2.04 2.16
CA ALA A 83 4.16 1.16 3.18
C ALA A 83 4.43 1.79 4.55
N LYS A 84 3.40 2.30 5.23
CA LYS A 84 3.54 2.94 6.54
C LYS A 84 3.87 1.92 7.63
N ASN A 85 4.27 2.39 8.81
CA ASN A 85 4.74 1.55 9.90
C ASN A 85 3.80 0.36 10.20
N GLY A 86 4.38 -0.81 10.37
CA GLY A 86 3.62 -2.02 10.68
C GLY A 86 2.77 -2.60 9.55
N ALA A 87 2.85 -2.03 8.35
CA ALA A 87 2.11 -2.55 7.20
C ALA A 87 2.62 -3.94 6.78
N VAL A 88 1.69 -4.80 6.38
CA VAL A 88 1.95 -6.15 5.89
C VAL A 88 1.46 -6.27 4.45
N LEU A 89 2.37 -6.57 3.53
CA LEU A 89 2.06 -6.78 2.12
C LEU A 89 2.39 -8.22 1.74
N ASN A 90 1.34 -8.98 1.38
CA ASN A 90 1.47 -10.37 1.00
C ASN A 90 1.78 -10.54 -0.50
N GLU A 91 1.99 -11.79 -0.91
CA GLU A 91 2.45 -12.15 -2.24
C GLU A 91 1.55 -11.59 -3.36
N GLY A 92 2.19 -10.92 -4.31
CA GLY A 92 1.50 -10.29 -5.44
C GLY A 92 0.77 -9.00 -5.09
N ALA A 93 0.91 -8.49 -3.86
CA ALA A 93 0.40 -7.17 -3.51
C ALA A 93 1.20 -6.07 -4.23
N VAL A 94 0.51 -5.05 -4.73
CA VAL A 94 1.12 -3.94 -5.46
C VAL A 94 0.65 -2.60 -4.90
N LEU A 95 1.59 -1.74 -4.55
CA LEU A 95 1.32 -0.31 -4.33
C LEU A 95 1.64 0.44 -5.61
N GLY A 96 0.65 1.09 -6.20
CA GLY A 96 0.80 1.97 -7.36
C GLY A 96 1.69 3.19 -7.05
N ALA A 97 2.09 3.92 -8.07
CA ALA A 97 2.90 5.12 -7.87
C ALA A 97 2.20 6.12 -6.93
N GLU A 98 2.97 6.70 -6.01
CA GLU A 98 2.47 7.69 -5.03
C GLU A 98 1.32 7.19 -4.15
N SER A 99 1.08 5.88 -4.10
CA SER A 99 0.07 5.29 -3.23
C SER A 99 0.64 4.93 -1.86
N ALA A 100 -0.24 4.72 -0.88
CA ALA A 100 0.19 4.33 0.45
C ALA A 100 -0.64 3.18 1.03
N ALA A 101 0.06 2.26 1.69
CA ALA A 101 -0.53 1.34 2.64
C ALA A 101 -0.50 2.00 4.02
N GLY A 102 -1.66 2.20 4.64
CA GLY A 102 -1.81 2.87 5.94
C GLY A 102 -1.08 2.13 7.06
N GLU A 103 -0.87 2.80 8.17
CA GLU A 103 -0.19 2.24 9.34
C GLU A 103 -0.90 0.96 9.83
N GLY A 104 -0.15 -0.12 10.03
CA GLY A 104 -0.70 -1.40 10.47
C GLY A 104 -1.67 -2.07 9.49
N SER A 105 -1.79 -1.58 8.26
CA SER A 105 -2.68 -2.19 7.27
C SER A 105 -2.13 -3.52 6.76
N VAL A 106 -3.03 -4.40 6.34
CA VAL A 106 -2.71 -5.71 5.79
C VAL A 106 -3.28 -5.81 4.38
N LEU A 107 -2.42 -5.88 3.38
CA LEU A 107 -2.80 -6.18 2.01
C LEU A 107 -2.68 -7.68 1.79
N LEU A 108 -3.81 -8.32 1.48
CA LEU A 108 -3.82 -9.74 1.15
C LEU A 108 -3.21 -10.00 -0.22
N GLU A 109 -3.11 -11.28 -0.56
CA GLU A 109 -2.49 -11.71 -1.81
C GLU A 109 -3.13 -11.06 -3.03
N ARG A 110 -2.29 -10.60 -3.97
CA ARG A 110 -2.68 -9.99 -5.26
C ARG A 110 -3.50 -8.70 -5.16
N VAL A 111 -3.68 -8.15 -3.96
CA VAL A 111 -4.35 -6.86 -3.78
C VAL A 111 -3.50 -5.75 -4.39
N LYS A 112 -4.15 -4.85 -5.11
CA LYS A 112 -3.51 -3.68 -5.73
C LYS A 112 -4.11 -2.40 -5.18
N VAL A 113 -3.26 -1.49 -4.74
CA VAL A 113 -3.64 -0.11 -4.42
C VAL A 113 -3.23 0.75 -5.61
N TRP A 114 -4.21 1.38 -6.26
CA TRP A 114 -3.95 2.17 -7.45
C TRP A 114 -3.16 3.44 -7.16
N PRO A 115 -2.52 4.04 -8.18
CA PRO A 115 -1.73 5.25 -8.00
C PRO A 115 -2.48 6.36 -7.29
N GLY A 116 -1.78 7.07 -6.39
CA GLY A 116 -2.33 8.16 -5.60
C GLY A 116 -3.37 7.76 -4.56
N ARG A 117 -3.59 6.47 -4.32
CA ARG A 117 -4.55 5.98 -3.32
C ARG A 117 -3.87 5.57 -2.02
N GLU A 118 -4.61 5.69 -0.94
CA GLU A 118 -4.13 5.31 0.39
C GLU A 118 -5.16 4.43 1.09
N SER A 119 -4.71 3.32 1.69
CA SER A 119 -5.57 2.54 2.57
C SER A 119 -5.63 3.15 3.97
N ALA A 120 -6.76 2.99 4.67
CA ALA A 120 -6.85 3.41 6.07
C ALA A 120 -5.83 2.69 6.96
N ALA A 121 -5.47 3.32 8.07
CA ALA A 121 -4.70 2.67 9.11
C ALA A 121 -5.46 1.46 9.66
N GLY A 122 -4.76 0.35 9.88
CA GLY A 122 -5.33 -0.91 10.34
C GLY A 122 -6.24 -1.64 9.35
N ALA A 123 -6.41 -1.11 8.13
CA ALA A 123 -7.29 -1.72 7.14
C ALA A 123 -6.78 -3.09 6.71
N ARG A 124 -7.69 -4.06 6.57
CA ARG A 124 -7.42 -5.35 5.96
C ARG A 124 -8.04 -5.39 4.57
N LEU A 125 -7.21 -5.19 3.56
CA LEU A 125 -7.62 -5.17 2.16
C LEU A 125 -7.68 -6.59 1.61
N THR A 126 -8.88 -7.03 1.26
CA THR A 126 -9.16 -8.33 0.59
C THR A 126 -9.39 -8.18 -0.90
N ALA A 127 -9.65 -6.95 -1.36
CA ALA A 127 -9.85 -6.58 -2.75
C ALA A 127 -9.01 -5.35 -3.10
N SER A 128 -8.75 -5.14 -4.38
CA SER A 128 -7.94 -4.02 -4.84
C SER A 128 -8.65 -2.68 -4.63
N LEU A 129 -7.89 -1.68 -4.18
CA LEU A 129 -8.35 -0.32 -3.99
C LEU A 129 -8.14 0.47 -5.28
N ILE A 130 -9.21 0.55 -6.10
CA ILE A 130 -9.17 1.17 -7.42
C ILE A 130 -9.72 2.60 -7.36
N HIS A 131 -10.83 2.79 -6.65
CA HIS A 131 -11.51 4.07 -6.49
C HIS A 131 -11.69 4.37 -5.00
N GLY A 132 -11.73 5.66 -4.64
CA GLY A 132 -11.86 6.10 -3.26
C GLY A 132 -10.58 5.87 -2.44
N GLY A 133 -9.95 6.93 -1.97
CA GLY A 133 -9.08 6.85 -0.81
C GLY A 133 -9.97 6.56 0.39
N SER A 134 -9.48 5.82 1.38
CA SER A 134 -10.21 5.59 2.63
C SER A 134 -10.27 6.86 3.50
N ARG A 135 -10.67 7.96 2.92
CA ARG A 135 -11.23 9.10 3.62
C ARG A 135 -12.74 8.99 3.53
N GLY A 136 -13.28 8.15 4.42
CA GLY A 136 -14.71 8.04 4.59
C GLY A 136 -15.34 7.09 3.56
N GLY A 137 -15.72 5.87 3.97
CA GLY A 137 -16.81 5.15 3.31
C GLY A 137 -18.07 6.03 3.31
N LEU A 138 -19.09 5.65 2.56
CA LEU A 138 -20.38 6.33 2.55
C LEU A 138 -20.76 6.74 3.99
N PHE A 139 -20.84 8.04 4.24
CA PHE A 139 -21.24 8.53 5.55
C PHE A 139 -22.76 8.48 5.65
N PHE A 140 -23.25 7.64 6.53
CA PHE A 140 -24.66 7.57 6.86
C PHE A 140 -24.93 8.54 7.99
N GLY A 141 -25.51 9.69 7.65
CA GLY A 141 -25.92 10.70 8.62
C GLY A 141 -27.28 10.42 9.22
N ASP A 142 -27.59 11.13 10.29
CA ASP A 142 -28.96 11.11 10.90
C ASP A 142 -30.01 11.51 9.87
N GLY A 143 -31.16 10.84 9.92
CA GLY A 143 -32.26 11.10 9.00
C GLY A 143 -32.14 10.42 7.62
N GLY A 144 -31.30 9.40 7.46
CA GLY A 144 -31.20 8.64 6.22
C GLY A 144 -30.44 9.35 5.10
N VAL A 145 -29.63 10.33 5.45
CA VAL A 145 -28.79 11.06 4.49
C VAL A 145 -27.49 10.30 4.29
N VAL A 146 -27.16 9.98 3.02
CA VAL A 146 -25.87 9.45 2.62
C VAL A 146 -25.07 10.57 1.97
N ARG A 147 -23.84 10.78 2.43
CA ARG A 147 -22.93 11.79 1.90
C ARG A 147 -21.66 11.14 1.40
N GLY A 148 -21.10 11.71 0.33
CA GLY A 148 -19.85 11.32 -0.26
C GLY A 148 -19.56 12.17 -1.48
N GLU A 149 -18.34 12.15 -1.96
CA GLU A 149 -17.91 12.85 -3.16
C GLU A 149 -18.24 12.05 -4.40
N LEU A 150 -18.89 12.70 -5.39
CA LEU A 150 -19.30 12.02 -6.62
C LEU A 150 -18.07 11.58 -7.43
N GLY A 151 -18.05 10.30 -7.80
CA GLY A 151 -16.91 9.70 -8.49
C GLY A 151 -15.83 9.14 -7.56
N GLU A 152 -15.91 9.43 -6.27
CA GLU A 152 -15.07 8.84 -5.21
C GLU A 152 -15.90 7.88 -4.35
N GLU A 153 -16.42 8.35 -3.19
CA GLU A 153 -17.23 7.50 -2.31
C GLU A 153 -18.60 7.17 -2.91
N LEU A 154 -19.17 8.11 -3.69
CA LEU A 154 -20.40 7.89 -4.47
C LEU A 154 -20.06 7.41 -5.87
N SER A 155 -19.33 6.27 -5.98
CA SER A 155 -19.08 5.62 -7.24
C SER A 155 -20.37 5.03 -7.83
N PRO A 156 -20.44 4.79 -9.16
CA PRO A 156 -21.60 4.14 -9.78
C PRO A 156 -21.95 2.81 -9.11
N GLU A 157 -20.95 2.02 -8.73
CA GLU A 157 -21.13 0.73 -8.05
C GLU A 157 -21.69 0.91 -6.64
N ALA A 158 -21.20 1.90 -5.88
CA ALA A 158 -21.68 2.22 -4.54
C ALA A 158 -23.13 2.71 -4.60
N LEU A 159 -23.47 3.54 -5.59
CA LEU A 159 -24.84 4.02 -5.81
C LEU A 159 -25.78 2.88 -6.22
N MET A 160 -25.33 1.96 -7.07
CA MET A 160 -26.10 0.77 -7.45
C MET A 160 -26.33 -0.15 -6.25
N ALA A 161 -25.31 -0.42 -5.45
CA ALA A 161 -25.41 -1.24 -4.24
C ALA A 161 -26.36 -0.59 -3.22
N LEU A 162 -26.23 0.72 -3.00
CA LEU A 162 -27.12 1.48 -2.13
C LEU A 162 -28.58 1.45 -2.65
N GLY A 163 -28.77 1.69 -3.95
CA GLY A 163 -30.07 1.64 -4.61
C GLY A 163 -30.72 0.26 -4.50
N SER A 164 -29.94 -0.81 -4.67
CA SER A 164 -30.41 -2.18 -4.52
C SER A 164 -30.81 -2.51 -3.08
N ALA A 165 -30.01 -2.08 -2.10
CA ALA A 165 -30.30 -2.30 -0.68
C ALA A 165 -31.56 -1.54 -0.24
N LEU A 166 -31.70 -0.29 -0.63
CA LEU A 166 -32.86 0.55 -0.28
C LEU A 166 -34.10 0.19 -1.09
N GLY A 167 -33.93 -0.22 -2.34
CA GLY A 167 -35.03 -0.62 -3.21
C GLY A 167 -35.75 -1.90 -2.76
N ALA A 168 -35.08 -2.75 -1.96
CA ALA A 168 -35.69 -3.90 -1.32
C ALA A 168 -36.70 -3.54 -0.24
N GLU A 169 -36.58 -2.35 0.35
CA GLU A 169 -37.45 -1.85 1.43
C GLU A 169 -38.63 -0.98 0.92
N GLY A 170 -38.63 -0.59 -0.37
CA GLY A 170 -39.69 0.23 -0.94
C GLY A 170 -39.25 1.25 -1.98
N LYS A 171 -40.05 2.29 -2.19
CA LYS A 171 -39.75 3.38 -3.12
C LYS A 171 -38.73 4.34 -2.51
N VAL A 172 -37.63 4.57 -3.21
CA VAL A 172 -36.55 5.48 -2.80
C VAL A 172 -36.52 6.69 -3.72
N GLY A 173 -36.53 7.88 -3.14
CA GLY A 173 -36.31 9.13 -3.84
C GLY A 173 -34.84 9.54 -3.73
N LEU A 174 -34.18 9.86 -4.83
CA LEU A 174 -32.86 10.44 -4.85
C LEU A 174 -32.95 11.94 -5.15
N GLY A 175 -32.32 12.73 -4.31
CA GLY A 175 -32.18 14.17 -4.53
C GLY A 175 -30.71 14.57 -4.35
N TRP A 176 -30.26 15.57 -5.09
CA TRP A 176 -28.94 16.15 -4.89
C TRP A 176 -29.06 17.61 -4.47
N ALA A 177 -28.14 18.08 -3.66
CA ALA A 177 -27.92 19.50 -3.43
C ALA A 177 -26.70 19.93 -4.25
N GLY A 178 -26.92 20.72 -5.28
CA GLY A 178 -25.83 21.38 -5.99
C GLY A 178 -25.29 22.54 -5.14
N GLY A 179 -23.97 22.61 -4.94
CA GLY A 179 -23.26 23.74 -4.35
C GLY A 179 -22.89 24.74 -5.45
#